data_b17dd511daff8de76b556c284fea9108
#
_entry.id   b17dd511daff8de76b556c284fea9108
#
_cell.length_a   1.000
_cell.length_b   1.000
_cell.length_c   1.000
_cell.angle_alpha   90.00
_cell.angle_beta   90.00
_cell.angle_gamma   90.00
#
_symmetry.space_group_name_H-M   'P 1'
#
loop_
_entity.id
_entity.type
_entity.pdbx_description
1 polymer ?
#
loop_
_entity_poly.entity_id
_entity_poly.type
_entity_poly.pdbx_seq_one_letter_code
_entity_poly.pdbx_strand_id
1 'polypeptide(L)'
;RVEGKKYIILVTTGVDTFSKLTLDKITKKIKDTKDVTIFPVSVGWIIREMYEARGRSAPHGMGIPVNNMDYLQADNEMRNFAAMTGGRAYFPRFEGEMPELFHDISTDIRNQYSLTYRPTNDKLDGTYRKLKVQVVAPDGGPLKVKDQKGKEQKIEVVSRDGYTAKHSVD
;
A
#
# COMPACT_ATOMS: atom_id res chain seq x y z
N ARG A 1 -9.09 17.64 -15.13
CA ARG A 1 -8.68 17.28 -13.75
C ARG A 1 -9.75 16.35 -13.19
N VAL A 2 -9.39 15.13 -12.78
CA VAL A 2 -10.34 14.18 -12.21
C VAL A 2 -10.58 14.57 -10.76
N GLU A 3 -11.84 14.83 -10.39
CA GLU A 3 -12.25 15.12 -9.01
C GLU A 3 -12.58 13.83 -8.24
N GLY A 4 -12.56 13.89 -6.91
CA GLY A 4 -12.90 12.78 -6.03
C GLY A 4 -11.73 11.86 -5.71
N LYS A 5 -12.04 10.74 -5.02
CA LYS A 5 -11.06 9.70 -4.67
C LYS A 5 -10.56 8.99 -5.92
N LYS A 6 -9.26 8.72 -5.96
CA LYS A 6 -8.58 8.03 -7.05
C LYS A 6 -7.91 6.79 -6.53
N TYR A 7 -7.99 5.72 -7.29
CA TYR A 7 -7.37 4.45 -6.95
C TYR A 7 -6.37 4.09 -8.03
N ILE A 8 -5.17 3.69 -7.61
CA ILE A 8 -4.11 3.23 -8.50
C ILE A 8 -3.84 1.77 -8.14
N ILE A 9 -4.07 0.86 -9.10
CA ILE A 9 -3.60 -0.53 -9.00
C ILE A 9 -2.25 -0.57 -9.72
N LEU A 10 -1.18 -0.77 -8.96
CA LEU A 10 0.19 -0.76 -9.47
C LEU A 10 0.70 -2.19 -9.59
N VAL A 11 0.59 -2.80 -10.78
CA VAL A 11 1.11 -4.14 -11.04
C VAL A 11 2.55 -4.02 -11.56
N THR A 12 3.52 -4.53 -10.80
CA THR A 12 4.95 -4.35 -11.11
C THR A 12 5.80 -5.39 -10.38
N THR A 13 7.03 -5.59 -10.84
CA THR A 13 8.06 -6.29 -10.06
C THR A 13 8.59 -5.43 -8.92
N GLY A 14 8.42 -4.12 -9.00
CA GLY A 14 8.92 -3.12 -8.06
C GLY A 14 10.41 -2.83 -8.14
N VAL A 15 11.17 -3.63 -8.86
CA VAL A 15 12.61 -3.40 -9.03
C VAL A 15 12.80 -2.22 -9.98
N ASP A 16 13.39 -1.15 -9.46
CA ASP A 16 13.69 0.05 -10.25
C ASP A 16 15.05 -0.07 -10.92
N THR A 17 15.05 -0.05 -12.23
CA THR A 17 16.28 -0.16 -13.03
C THR A 17 16.68 1.14 -13.75
N PHE A 18 15.75 2.09 -13.93
CA PHE A 18 15.97 3.29 -14.76
C PHE A 18 15.18 4.53 -14.33
N SER A 19 14.69 4.59 -13.11
CA SER A 19 13.93 5.75 -12.65
C SER A 19 14.80 7.02 -12.62
N LYS A 20 14.25 8.10 -13.16
CA LYS A 20 14.86 9.45 -13.04
C LYS A 20 14.55 10.10 -11.69
N LEU A 21 13.60 9.57 -10.95
CA LEU A 21 13.19 10.07 -9.64
C LEU A 21 13.75 9.17 -8.54
N THR A 22 14.33 9.76 -7.53
CA THR A 22 14.76 9.04 -6.33
C THR A 22 13.56 8.61 -5.50
N LEU A 23 13.70 7.54 -4.73
CA LEU A 23 12.68 7.03 -3.82
C LEU A 23 12.17 8.12 -2.87
N ASP A 24 13.06 8.99 -2.34
CA ASP A 24 12.67 10.10 -1.47
C ASP A 24 11.73 11.10 -2.16
N LYS A 25 12.00 11.43 -3.43
CA LYS A 25 11.15 12.32 -4.20
C LYS A 25 9.77 11.72 -4.46
N ILE A 26 9.72 10.41 -4.77
CA ILE A 26 8.46 9.68 -4.97
C ILE A 26 7.69 9.63 -3.64
N THR A 27 8.34 9.24 -2.56
CA THR A 27 7.75 9.17 -1.21
C THR A 27 7.17 10.51 -0.79
N LYS A 28 7.91 11.61 -0.98
CA LYS A 28 7.41 12.96 -0.72
C LYS A 28 6.18 13.26 -1.57
N LYS A 29 6.23 12.98 -2.87
CA LYS A 29 5.10 13.22 -3.78
C LYS A 29 3.86 12.44 -3.38
N ILE A 30 4.01 11.17 -2.95
CA ILE A 30 2.90 10.35 -2.45
C ILE A 30 2.29 10.98 -1.19
N LYS A 31 3.11 11.36 -0.22
CA LYS A 31 2.67 12.00 1.04
C LYS A 31 1.91 13.31 0.80
N ASP A 32 2.37 14.10 -0.16
CA ASP A 32 1.76 15.39 -0.51
C ASP A 32 0.51 15.24 -1.39
N THR A 33 0.28 14.06 -1.98
CA THR A 33 -0.88 13.81 -2.85
C THR A 33 -2.08 13.41 -2.00
N LYS A 34 -3.20 14.12 -2.19
CA LYS A 34 -4.48 13.84 -1.52
C LYS A 34 -5.37 12.98 -2.41
N ASP A 35 -6.32 12.31 -1.76
CA ASP A 35 -7.40 11.57 -2.43
C ASP A 35 -6.93 10.51 -3.42
N VAL A 36 -5.72 9.97 -3.19
CA VAL A 36 -5.17 8.83 -3.93
C VAL A 36 -4.92 7.68 -2.97
N THR A 37 -5.37 6.50 -3.33
CA THR A 37 -5.06 5.23 -2.64
C THR A 37 -4.35 4.32 -3.64
N ILE A 38 -3.22 3.74 -3.24
CA ILE A 38 -2.40 2.87 -4.08
C ILE A 38 -2.53 1.43 -3.57
N PHE A 39 -2.85 0.52 -4.49
CA PHE A 39 -2.87 -0.92 -4.28
C PHE A 39 -1.75 -1.56 -5.10
N PRO A 40 -0.54 -1.71 -4.54
CA PRO A 40 0.55 -2.37 -5.21
C PRO A 40 0.30 -3.88 -5.30
N VAL A 41 0.59 -4.45 -6.47
CA VAL A 41 0.57 -5.88 -6.74
C VAL A 41 1.96 -6.27 -7.24
N SER A 42 2.76 -6.91 -6.37
CA SER A 42 4.10 -7.37 -6.73
C SER A 42 4.01 -8.69 -7.49
N VAL A 43 4.42 -8.69 -8.74
CA VAL A 43 4.50 -9.90 -9.58
C VAL A 43 5.92 -10.44 -9.72
N GLY A 44 6.87 -9.91 -8.94
CA GLY A 44 8.28 -10.30 -9.00
C GLY A 44 8.51 -11.77 -8.77
N TRP A 45 7.81 -12.36 -7.79
CA TRP A 45 7.88 -13.80 -7.51
C TRP A 45 7.38 -14.65 -8.67
N ILE A 46 6.21 -14.33 -9.22
CA ILE A 46 5.61 -15.06 -10.35
C ILE A 46 6.55 -15.07 -11.56
N ILE A 47 7.09 -13.90 -11.89
CA ILE A 47 8.00 -13.75 -13.02
C ILE A 47 9.25 -14.59 -12.82
N ARG A 48 9.86 -14.54 -11.64
CA ARG A 48 11.04 -15.33 -11.32
C ARG A 48 10.77 -16.82 -11.43
N GLU A 49 9.70 -17.33 -10.86
CA GLU A 49 9.33 -18.74 -10.91
C GLU A 49 9.05 -19.22 -12.34
N MET A 50 8.38 -18.41 -13.15
CA MET A 50 8.16 -18.68 -14.58
C MET A 50 9.47 -18.84 -15.36
N TYR A 51 10.51 -18.06 -15.04
CA TYR A 51 11.80 -18.17 -15.71
C TYR A 51 12.60 -19.36 -15.22
N GLU A 52 12.63 -19.61 -13.91
CA GLU A 52 13.29 -20.78 -13.31
C GLU A 52 12.69 -22.10 -13.83
N ALA A 53 11.35 -22.19 -13.93
CA ALA A 53 10.66 -23.34 -14.48
C ALA A 53 11.01 -23.63 -15.96
N ARG A 54 11.47 -22.63 -16.71
CA ARG A 54 11.92 -22.74 -18.10
C ARG A 54 13.43 -22.95 -18.22
N GLY A 55 14.14 -23.18 -17.10
CA GLY A 55 15.61 -23.30 -17.08
C GLY A 55 16.33 -22.00 -17.48
N ARG A 56 15.68 -20.87 -17.31
CA ARG A 56 16.22 -19.54 -17.60
C ARG A 56 16.33 -18.72 -16.32
N SER A 57 17.37 -17.93 -16.21
CA SER A 57 17.43 -16.89 -15.18
C SER A 57 16.36 -15.82 -15.47
N ALA A 58 15.72 -15.28 -14.41
CA ALA A 58 14.78 -14.18 -14.57
C ALA A 58 15.43 -13.02 -15.35
N PRO A 59 14.69 -12.29 -16.21
CA PRO A 59 15.27 -11.21 -16.97
C PRO A 59 15.85 -10.18 -16.03
N HIS A 60 17.12 -9.94 -16.24
CA HIS A 60 17.84 -8.87 -15.58
C HIS A 60 17.55 -7.62 -16.39
N GLY A 61 17.04 -6.58 -15.75
CA GLY A 61 16.79 -5.31 -16.45
C GLY A 61 18.07 -4.80 -17.11
N MET A 62 18.12 -4.79 -18.44
CA MET A 62 19.24 -4.29 -19.26
C MET A 62 20.64 -4.69 -18.77
N GLY A 63 20.84 -5.96 -18.36
CA GLY A 63 22.15 -6.47 -17.95
C GLY A 63 22.56 -6.21 -16.51
N ILE A 64 21.69 -5.61 -15.69
CA ILE A 64 21.93 -5.46 -14.26
C ILE A 64 21.42 -6.71 -13.54
N PRO A 65 22.27 -7.45 -12.82
CA PRO A 65 21.83 -8.58 -12.02
C PRO A 65 20.86 -8.14 -10.94
N VAL A 66 19.63 -8.67 -10.95
CA VAL A 66 18.65 -8.48 -9.87
C VAL A 66 18.76 -9.66 -8.93
N ASN A 67 19.04 -9.40 -7.67
CA ASN A 67 19.16 -10.41 -6.63
C ASN A 67 17.92 -10.48 -5.73
N ASN A 68 17.88 -11.45 -4.83
CA ASN A 68 16.75 -11.61 -3.91
C ASN A 68 16.55 -10.40 -2.98
N MET A 69 17.62 -9.68 -2.65
CA MET A 69 17.55 -8.49 -1.80
C MET A 69 16.83 -7.35 -2.50
N ASP A 70 17.04 -7.19 -3.82
CA ASP A 70 16.38 -6.16 -4.62
C ASP A 70 14.87 -6.37 -4.64
N TYR A 71 14.39 -7.63 -4.76
CA TYR A 71 12.96 -7.94 -4.68
C TYR A 71 12.40 -7.69 -3.28
N LEU A 72 13.12 -8.04 -2.21
CA LEU A 72 12.68 -7.77 -0.84
C LEU A 72 12.61 -6.27 -0.55
N GLN A 73 13.56 -5.49 -1.05
CA GLN A 73 13.52 -4.04 -0.95
C GLN A 73 12.33 -3.47 -1.70
N ALA A 74 12.10 -3.90 -2.94
CA ALA A 74 10.97 -3.50 -3.76
C ALA A 74 9.62 -3.80 -3.07
N ASP A 75 9.48 -5.00 -2.49
CA ASP A 75 8.29 -5.38 -1.75
C ASP A 75 8.05 -4.50 -0.52
N ASN A 76 9.11 -4.10 0.20
CA ASN A 76 9.00 -3.19 1.32
C ASN A 76 8.59 -1.78 0.88
N GLU A 77 9.12 -1.30 -0.24
CA GLU A 77 8.73 -0.01 -0.83
C GLU A 77 7.25 -0.01 -1.23
N MET A 78 6.75 -1.09 -1.84
CA MET A 78 5.35 -1.25 -2.17
C MET A 78 4.44 -1.25 -0.93
N ARG A 79 4.84 -1.95 0.16
CA ARG A 79 4.12 -1.88 1.44
C ARG A 79 4.05 -0.46 1.97
N ASN A 80 5.15 0.29 1.87
CA ASN A 80 5.21 1.69 2.30
C ASN A 80 4.28 2.58 1.46
N PHE A 81 4.23 2.41 0.13
CA PHE A 81 3.32 3.18 -0.74
C PHE A 81 1.86 2.90 -0.40
N ALA A 82 1.50 1.64 -0.15
CA ALA A 82 0.17 1.28 0.30
C ALA A 82 -0.17 1.94 1.66
N ALA A 83 0.70 1.80 2.65
CA ALA A 83 0.50 2.35 4.01
C ALA A 83 0.35 3.88 3.99
N MET A 84 1.19 4.60 3.23
CA MET A 84 1.11 6.06 3.10
C MET A 84 -0.21 6.55 2.49
N THR A 85 -0.88 5.71 1.71
CA THR A 85 -2.10 6.08 0.97
C THR A 85 -3.38 5.45 1.50
N GLY A 86 -3.26 4.55 2.49
CA GLY A 86 -4.39 3.81 3.05
C GLY A 86 -4.87 2.68 2.13
N GLY A 87 -3.99 2.14 1.31
CA GLY A 87 -4.20 0.93 0.52
C GLY A 87 -3.59 -0.31 1.17
N ARG A 88 -3.64 -1.41 0.44
CA ARG A 88 -3.04 -2.69 0.79
C ARG A 88 -2.13 -3.17 -0.33
N ALA A 89 -0.96 -3.71 0.01
CA ALA A 89 -0.05 -4.33 -0.95
C ALA A 89 -0.29 -5.84 -1.02
N TYR A 90 -0.22 -6.39 -2.23
CA TYR A 90 -0.46 -7.79 -2.53
C TYR A 90 0.77 -8.43 -3.17
N PHE A 91 1.06 -9.67 -2.76
CA PHE A 91 2.26 -10.40 -3.15
C PHE A 91 1.89 -11.82 -3.59
N PRO A 92 1.19 -11.97 -4.75
CA PRO A 92 0.78 -13.29 -5.23
C PRO A 92 2.00 -14.16 -5.56
N ARG A 93 1.91 -15.44 -5.22
CA ARG A 93 2.99 -16.42 -5.47
C ARG A 93 2.86 -17.12 -6.79
N PHE A 94 1.64 -17.23 -7.31
CA PHE A 94 1.35 -17.85 -8.60
C PHE A 94 0.19 -17.13 -9.29
N GLU A 95 0.10 -17.31 -10.60
CA GLU A 95 -0.86 -16.60 -11.46
C GLU A 95 -2.33 -16.85 -11.06
N GLY A 96 -2.64 -18.05 -10.56
CA GLY A 96 -3.99 -18.42 -10.13
C GLY A 96 -4.56 -17.62 -8.96
N GLU A 97 -3.73 -16.90 -8.19
CA GLU A 97 -4.18 -16.01 -7.09
C GLU A 97 -4.70 -14.66 -7.62
N MET A 98 -4.41 -14.30 -8.86
CA MET A 98 -4.74 -12.97 -9.40
C MET A 98 -6.24 -12.66 -9.40
N PRO A 99 -7.17 -13.59 -9.78
CA PRO A 99 -8.60 -13.30 -9.76
C PRO A 99 -9.12 -12.96 -8.35
N GLU A 100 -8.72 -13.71 -7.33
CA GLU A 100 -9.12 -13.46 -5.94
C GLU A 100 -8.56 -12.13 -5.43
N LEU A 101 -7.30 -11.84 -5.74
CA LEU A 101 -6.63 -10.59 -5.40
C LEU A 101 -7.38 -9.38 -5.98
N PHE A 102 -7.77 -9.41 -7.25
CA PHE A 102 -8.54 -8.31 -7.84
C PHE A 102 -9.95 -8.20 -7.27
N HIS A 103 -10.55 -9.32 -6.87
CA HIS A 103 -11.80 -9.31 -6.13
C HIS A 103 -11.66 -8.62 -4.78
N ASP A 104 -10.60 -8.91 -4.04
CA ASP A 104 -10.28 -8.27 -2.75
C ASP A 104 -10.04 -6.77 -2.91
N ILE A 105 -9.26 -6.34 -3.90
CA ILE A 105 -9.07 -4.91 -4.20
C ILE A 105 -10.41 -4.23 -4.49
N SER A 106 -11.27 -4.88 -5.30
CA SER A 106 -12.60 -4.34 -5.61
C SER A 106 -13.46 -4.21 -4.37
N THR A 107 -13.39 -5.18 -3.46
CA THR A 107 -14.10 -5.19 -2.19
C THR A 107 -13.59 -4.09 -1.27
N ASP A 108 -12.27 -3.93 -1.15
CA ASP A 108 -11.63 -2.86 -0.38
C ASP A 108 -12.06 -1.48 -0.89
N ILE A 109 -12.10 -1.27 -2.20
CA ILE A 109 -12.50 0.01 -2.81
C ILE A 109 -13.97 0.33 -2.50
N ARG A 110 -14.87 -0.67 -2.55
CA ARG A 110 -16.31 -0.48 -2.34
C ARG A 110 -16.69 -0.29 -0.88
N ASN A 111 -15.92 -0.82 0.05
CA ASN A 111 -16.24 -0.84 1.49
C ASN A 111 -15.41 0.15 2.31
N GLN A 112 -14.91 1.21 1.71
CA GLN A 112 -14.16 2.24 2.40
C GLN A 112 -15.05 3.17 3.22
N TYR A 113 -14.62 3.45 4.45
CA TYR A 113 -15.19 4.50 5.29
C TYR A 113 -14.41 5.81 5.11
N SER A 114 -15.11 6.92 5.16
CA SER A 114 -14.50 8.26 5.18
C SER A 114 -14.70 8.84 6.58
N LEU A 115 -13.59 9.09 7.27
CA LEU A 115 -13.59 9.70 8.60
C LEU A 115 -12.99 11.10 8.50
N THR A 116 -13.71 12.09 9.03
CA THR A 116 -13.23 13.46 9.14
C THR A 116 -13.05 13.79 10.61
N TYR A 117 -11.91 14.35 10.97
CA TYR A 117 -11.62 14.78 12.33
C TYR A 117 -10.86 16.12 12.33
N ARG A 118 -10.95 16.84 13.45
CA ARG A 118 -10.14 18.03 13.70
C ARG A 118 -8.95 17.65 14.59
N PRO A 119 -7.70 17.85 14.13
CA PRO A 119 -6.54 17.56 14.95
C PRO A 119 -6.50 18.46 16.19
N THR A 120 -6.08 17.94 17.34
CA THR A 120 -5.82 18.73 18.54
C THR A 120 -4.62 19.66 18.39
N ASN A 121 -3.62 19.23 17.56
CA ASN A 121 -2.52 20.09 17.16
C ASN A 121 -2.87 20.70 15.79
N ASP A 122 -3.26 21.96 15.77
CA ASP A 122 -3.69 22.72 14.60
C ASP A 122 -2.57 23.53 13.91
N LYS A 123 -1.32 23.42 14.39
CA LYS A 123 -0.17 24.13 13.81
C LYS A 123 0.01 23.77 12.34
N LEU A 124 0.12 24.80 11.51
CA LEU A 124 0.36 24.66 10.06
C LEU A 124 1.86 24.76 9.75
N ASP A 125 2.63 23.79 10.21
CA ASP A 125 4.08 23.78 10.25
C ASP A 125 4.76 22.93 9.16
N GLY A 126 3.97 22.30 8.28
CA GLY A 126 4.48 21.43 7.22
C GLY A 126 4.99 20.08 7.72
N THR A 127 4.88 19.77 9.02
CA THR A 127 5.40 18.53 9.58
C THR A 127 4.50 17.34 9.25
N TYR A 128 5.11 16.16 9.11
CA TYR A 128 4.38 14.91 8.96
C TYR A 128 3.86 14.41 10.31
N ARG A 129 2.58 14.11 10.39
CA ARG A 129 1.90 13.63 11.59
C ARG A 129 1.41 12.21 11.38
N LYS A 130 1.89 11.30 12.21
CA LYS A 130 1.44 9.90 12.19
C LYS A 130 0.01 9.79 12.73
N LEU A 131 -0.76 8.91 12.12
CA LEU A 131 -2.11 8.54 12.52
C LEU A 131 -2.13 7.09 12.98
N LYS A 132 -2.96 6.80 13.97
CA LYS A 132 -3.29 5.45 14.38
C LYS A 132 -4.82 5.36 14.48
N VAL A 133 -5.43 4.57 13.60
CA VAL A 133 -6.87 4.30 13.61
C VAL A 133 -7.11 2.95 14.25
N GLN A 134 -8.04 2.88 15.19
CA GLN A 134 -8.42 1.64 15.86
C GLN A 134 -9.93 1.53 15.92
N VAL A 135 -10.46 0.33 15.75
CA VAL A 135 -11.86 0.01 16.02
C VAL A 135 -11.94 -0.48 17.46
N VAL A 136 -12.80 0.16 18.24
CA VAL A 136 -13.00 -0.17 19.65
C VAL A 136 -14.44 -0.59 19.89
N ALA A 137 -14.67 -1.41 20.90
CA ALA A 137 -16.00 -1.75 21.38
C ALA A 137 -16.64 -0.52 22.07
N PRO A 138 -17.97 -0.52 22.31
CA PRO A 138 -18.67 0.60 22.96
C PRO A 138 -18.14 0.95 24.35
N ASP A 139 -17.55 -0.01 25.05
CA ASP A 139 -16.89 0.17 26.34
C ASP A 139 -15.45 0.73 26.26
N GLY A 140 -14.96 1.01 25.03
CA GLY A 140 -13.61 1.49 24.77
C GLY A 140 -12.54 0.40 24.72
N GLY A 141 -12.91 -0.86 24.98
CA GLY A 141 -12.00 -2.00 24.87
C GLY A 141 -11.76 -2.45 23.42
N PRO A 142 -10.89 -3.46 23.20
CA PRO A 142 -10.66 -4.00 21.86
C PRO A 142 -11.93 -4.69 21.34
N LEU A 143 -12.35 -4.33 20.12
CA LEU A 143 -13.49 -4.99 19.48
C LEU A 143 -13.12 -6.43 19.13
N LYS A 144 -13.91 -7.38 19.66
CA LYS A 144 -13.80 -8.81 19.38
C LYS A 144 -14.94 -9.22 18.46
N VAL A 145 -14.61 -9.75 17.29
CA VAL A 145 -15.57 -10.30 16.33
C VAL A 145 -15.39 -11.81 16.28
N LYS A 146 -16.45 -12.57 16.29
CA LYS A 146 -16.44 -14.02 16.12
C LYS A 146 -17.08 -14.38 14.79
N ASP A 147 -16.53 -15.37 14.12
CA ASP A 147 -17.14 -15.97 12.92
C ASP A 147 -18.37 -16.84 13.29
N GLN A 148 -19.02 -17.39 12.26
CA GLN A 148 -20.18 -18.27 12.43
C GLN A 148 -19.89 -19.54 13.24
N LYS A 149 -18.61 -19.91 13.40
CA LYS A 149 -18.15 -21.06 14.19
C LYS A 149 -17.69 -20.67 15.60
N GLY A 150 -17.88 -19.39 15.99
CA GLY A 150 -17.50 -18.88 17.31
C GLY A 150 -15.99 -18.58 17.47
N LYS A 151 -15.18 -18.69 16.42
CA LYS A 151 -13.75 -18.42 16.47
C LYS A 151 -13.51 -16.89 16.37
N GLU A 152 -12.66 -16.36 17.27
CA GLU A 152 -12.28 -14.95 17.22
C GLU A 152 -11.56 -14.61 15.92
N GLN A 153 -12.04 -13.56 15.25
CA GLN A 153 -11.44 -13.02 14.04
C GLN A 153 -10.63 -11.76 14.39
N LYS A 154 -9.43 -11.69 13.85
CA LYS A 154 -8.57 -10.51 13.99
C LYS A 154 -9.11 -9.40 13.08
N ILE A 155 -9.44 -8.25 13.67
CA ILE A 155 -9.78 -7.05 12.90
C ILE A 155 -8.51 -6.38 12.48
N GLU A 156 -8.35 -6.16 11.20
CA GLU A 156 -7.28 -5.37 10.62
C GLU A 156 -7.86 -4.03 10.13
N VAL A 157 -7.27 -2.94 10.57
CA VAL A 157 -7.65 -1.60 10.13
C VAL A 157 -6.62 -1.11 9.13
N VAL A 158 -7.05 -0.93 7.88
CA VAL A 158 -6.22 -0.37 6.82
C VAL A 158 -6.56 1.12 6.70
N SER A 159 -5.60 1.97 6.99
CA SER A 159 -5.75 3.42 6.94
C SER A 159 -4.44 4.08 6.54
N ARG A 160 -4.49 5.35 6.17
CA ARG A 160 -3.25 6.14 6.01
C ARG A 160 -2.46 6.15 7.31
N ASP A 161 -1.14 6.02 7.20
CA ASP A 161 -0.22 6.07 8.34
C ASP A 161 0.01 7.48 8.86
N GLY A 162 -0.42 8.52 8.10
CA GLY A 162 -0.28 9.91 8.51
C GLY A 162 -0.66 10.92 7.43
N TYR A 163 -0.37 12.18 7.71
CA TYR A 163 -0.58 13.29 6.80
C TYR A 163 0.45 14.40 7.05
N THR A 164 0.74 15.18 6.02
CA THR A 164 1.54 16.41 6.16
C THR A 164 0.62 17.57 6.54
N ALA A 165 0.86 18.22 7.68
CA ALA A 165 0.17 19.45 8.06
C ALA A 165 0.40 20.51 6.98
N LYS A 166 -0.65 21.26 6.62
CA LYS A 166 -0.48 22.32 5.62
C LYS A 166 0.51 23.36 6.14
N HIS A 167 1.39 23.86 5.27
CA HIS A 167 2.15 25.05 5.59
C HIS A 167 1.20 26.26 5.57
N SER A 168 1.32 27.17 6.51
CA SER A 168 0.73 28.51 6.37
C SER A 168 1.38 29.15 5.15
N VAL A 169 0.58 29.48 4.15
CA VAL A 169 1.04 30.32 3.03
C VAL A 169 0.69 31.74 3.46
N ASP A 170 1.71 32.52 3.81
CA ASP A 170 1.58 33.94 4.03
C ASP A 170 1.21 34.64 2.72
#